data_14b4cf54733cbc5b21e2b4234fef8e85
#
_entry.id   14b4cf54733cbc5b21e2b4234fef8e85
#
_cell.length_a   1.000
_cell.length_b   1.000
_cell.length_c   1.000
_cell.angle_alpha   90.00
_cell.angle_beta   90.00
_cell.angle_gamma   90.00
#
_symmetry.space_group_name_H-M   'P 1'
#
loop_
_entity.id
_entity.type
_entity.pdbx_description
1 polymer ?
#
loop_
_entity_poly.entity_id
_entity_poly.type
_entity_poly.pdbx_seq_one_letter_code
_entity_poly.pdbx_strand_id
1 'polypeptide(L)'
;MNDFIFYKRRGFSALIGDTFTFFKKYARNFFSNYLIVNGAIFAATGIIFAAMLILRASSSLSFGLGSAALLILVLLLLSFFLMLFVICFPIAYTQLLEEAPYRTDISAKEIFDRIRVMLPRAFTFGFISIFVIGIPYMFILWGVFRVLRGEPVLLQLVSAFMSTFMVLFLQQFMLIYIKDKMDYFPALEKVINQLKVGFWDKFGATFVMTLIISAITTAGVFVPIVIYMVALGLSGFEATVGNTILIFILLLIIITVVFVASNFQTFLQILIHFGEKDGEYTDEIDLIGQNAQEE
;
A
#
# COMPACT_ATOMS: atom_id res chain seq x y z
N MET A 1 -3.02 -30.71 2.12
CA MET A 1 -2.56 -29.35 1.68
C MET A 1 -2.07 -28.68 2.92
N ASN A 2 -0.78 -28.31 3.01
CA ASN A 2 -0.26 -27.68 4.21
C ASN A 2 -0.89 -26.30 4.38
N ASP A 3 -1.37 -26.03 5.59
CA ASP A 3 -1.95 -24.74 5.93
C ASP A 3 -0.88 -23.66 5.93
N PHE A 4 -1.29 -22.43 5.57
CA PHE A 4 -0.38 -21.31 5.61
C PHE A 4 -0.20 -20.84 7.07
N ILE A 5 1.03 -20.92 7.58
CA ILE A 5 1.36 -20.56 8.95
C ILE A 5 1.65 -19.05 8.98
N PHE A 6 0.80 -18.28 9.66
CA PHE A 6 0.98 -16.84 9.83
C PHE A 6 2.06 -16.53 10.88
N TYR A 7 1.93 -17.08 12.07
CA TYR A 7 2.85 -16.88 13.19
C TYR A 7 4.09 -17.75 13.01
N LYS A 8 5.15 -17.14 12.53
CA LYS A 8 6.46 -17.76 12.31
C LYS A 8 7.50 -16.68 12.10
N ARG A 9 8.61 -16.74 12.82
CA ARG A 9 9.80 -15.91 12.51
C ARG A 9 10.34 -16.27 11.12
N ARG A 10 10.57 -15.25 10.31
CA ARG A 10 11.01 -15.38 8.91
C ARG A 10 12.25 -14.54 8.66
N GLY A 11 13.29 -15.14 8.12
CA GLY A 11 14.42 -14.41 7.55
C GLY A 11 14.07 -13.82 6.18
N PHE A 12 14.96 -13.02 5.63
CA PHE A 12 14.84 -12.31 4.37
C PHE A 12 14.18 -13.11 3.22
N SER A 13 14.76 -14.27 2.88
CA SER A 13 14.28 -15.10 1.74
C SER A 13 12.89 -15.69 2.02
N ALA A 14 12.61 -16.09 3.27
CA ALA A 14 11.34 -16.66 3.65
C ALA A 14 10.22 -15.62 3.61
N LEU A 15 10.48 -14.36 3.97
CA LEU A 15 9.51 -13.27 3.86
C LEU A 15 9.02 -13.09 2.43
N ILE A 16 9.94 -13.07 1.47
CA ILE A 16 9.61 -12.93 0.05
C ILE A 16 8.90 -14.19 -0.46
N GLY A 17 9.47 -15.38 -0.19
CA GLY A 17 8.92 -16.65 -0.66
C GLY A 17 7.51 -16.95 -0.12
N ASP A 18 7.29 -16.71 1.17
CA ASP A 18 5.99 -16.92 1.81
C ASP A 18 4.94 -15.91 1.32
N THR A 19 5.35 -14.68 0.97
CA THR A 19 4.46 -13.71 0.33
C THR A 19 3.91 -14.27 -0.99
N PHE A 20 4.76 -14.77 -1.87
CA PHE A 20 4.32 -15.36 -3.13
C PHE A 20 3.53 -16.66 -2.92
N THR A 21 3.91 -17.49 -1.94
CA THR A 21 3.20 -18.73 -1.59
C THR A 21 1.78 -18.44 -1.14
N PHE A 22 1.58 -17.41 -0.33
CA PHE A 22 0.24 -16.96 0.07
C PHE A 22 -0.61 -16.59 -1.15
N PHE A 23 -0.11 -15.71 -2.02
CA PHE A 23 -0.86 -15.33 -3.21
C PHE A 23 -1.10 -16.50 -4.17
N LYS A 24 -0.15 -17.44 -4.30
CA LYS A 24 -0.37 -18.66 -5.07
C LYS A 24 -1.58 -19.47 -4.56
N LYS A 25 -1.80 -19.48 -3.23
CA LYS A 25 -2.91 -20.23 -2.61
C LYS A 25 -4.23 -19.44 -2.62
N TYR A 26 -4.19 -18.15 -2.31
CA TYR A 26 -5.38 -17.34 -2.04
C TYR A 26 -5.70 -16.29 -3.12
N ALA A 27 -4.87 -16.13 -4.15
CA ALA A 27 -4.97 -15.04 -5.12
C ALA A 27 -6.37 -14.87 -5.73
N ARG A 28 -7.02 -15.97 -6.14
CA ARG A 28 -8.34 -15.90 -6.79
C ARG A 28 -9.39 -15.28 -5.87
N ASN A 29 -9.49 -15.73 -4.64
CA ASN A 29 -10.47 -15.19 -3.69
C ASN A 29 -10.05 -13.79 -3.24
N PHE A 30 -8.76 -13.57 -2.94
CA PHE A 30 -8.22 -12.29 -2.53
C PHE A 30 -8.48 -11.19 -3.58
N PHE A 31 -8.01 -11.37 -4.82
CA PHE A 31 -8.12 -10.33 -5.84
C PHE A 31 -9.54 -10.14 -6.38
N SER A 32 -10.35 -11.20 -6.43
CA SER A 32 -11.78 -11.06 -6.75
C SER A 32 -12.47 -10.15 -5.74
N ASN A 33 -12.32 -10.41 -4.45
CA ASN A 33 -12.89 -9.57 -3.40
C ASN A 33 -12.28 -8.18 -3.34
N TYR A 34 -10.96 -8.07 -3.61
CA TYR A 34 -10.28 -6.80 -3.68
C TYR A 34 -10.88 -5.86 -4.74
N LEU A 35 -11.14 -6.40 -5.94
CA LEU A 35 -11.77 -5.65 -7.02
C LEU A 35 -13.24 -5.33 -6.73
N ILE A 36 -13.98 -6.22 -6.06
CA ILE A 36 -15.37 -5.96 -5.67
C ILE A 36 -15.43 -4.81 -4.65
N VAL A 37 -14.61 -4.86 -3.61
CA VAL A 37 -14.62 -3.88 -2.52
C VAL A 37 -14.08 -2.52 -2.97
N ASN A 38 -13.00 -2.50 -3.76
CA ASN A 38 -12.32 -1.26 -4.16
C ASN A 38 -12.72 -0.78 -5.56
N GLY A 39 -13.33 -1.62 -6.39
CA GLY A 39 -13.59 -1.34 -7.80
C GLY A 39 -14.47 -0.11 -8.04
N ALA A 40 -15.49 0.11 -7.21
CA ALA A 40 -16.35 1.30 -7.32
C ALA A 40 -15.55 2.60 -7.10
N ILE A 41 -14.60 2.59 -6.14
CA ILE A 41 -13.76 3.75 -5.84
C ILE A 41 -12.72 3.95 -6.97
N PHE A 42 -12.16 2.85 -7.51
CA PHE A 42 -11.27 2.92 -8.69
C PHE A 42 -11.99 3.53 -9.89
N ALA A 43 -13.20 3.05 -10.18
CA ALA A 43 -14.01 3.59 -11.27
C ALA A 43 -14.34 5.07 -11.07
N ALA A 44 -14.76 5.48 -9.87
CA ALA A 44 -15.04 6.87 -9.53
C ALA A 44 -13.81 7.76 -9.71
N THR A 45 -12.64 7.32 -9.22
CA THR A 45 -11.37 8.03 -9.39
C THR A 45 -11.01 8.18 -10.86
N GLY A 46 -11.15 7.11 -11.64
CA GLY A 46 -10.89 7.10 -13.09
C GLY A 46 -11.82 8.05 -13.84
N ILE A 47 -13.12 8.05 -13.52
CA ILE A 47 -14.14 8.94 -14.15
C ILE A 47 -13.81 10.40 -13.87
N ILE A 48 -13.52 10.77 -12.61
CA ILE A 48 -13.20 12.15 -12.26
C ILE A 48 -11.93 12.61 -12.96
N PHE A 49 -10.90 11.75 -12.99
CA PHE A 49 -9.65 12.09 -13.67
C PHE A 49 -9.84 12.24 -15.21
N ALA A 50 -10.61 11.33 -15.84
CA ALA A 50 -10.95 11.45 -17.25
C ALA A 50 -11.76 12.73 -17.54
N ALA A 51 -12.74 13.06 -16.69
CA ALA A 51 -13.51 14.29 -16.80
C ALA A 51 -12.61 15.53 -16.73
N MET A 52 -11.60 15.56 -15.82
CA MET A 52 -10.63 16.66 -15.75
C MET A 52 -9.81 16.80 -17.03
N LEU A 53 -9.35 15.69 -17.61
CA LEU A 53 -8.61 15.73 -18.88
C LEU A 53 -9.47 16.28 -20.03
N ILE A 54 -10.73 15.86 -20.12
CA ILE A 54 -11.68 16.34 -21.13
C ILE A 54 -11.95 17.84 -20.97
N LEU A 55 -12.23 18.26 -19.73
CA LEU A 55 -12.51 19.66 -19.43
C LEU A 55 -11.30 20.56 -19.71
N ARG A 56 -10.08 20.08 -19.47
CA ARG A 56 -8.85 20.80 -19.81
C ARG A 56 -8.62 20.89 -21.31
N ALA A 57 -8.99 19.87 -22.08
CA ALA A 57 -8.84 19.84 -23.53
C ALA A 57 -9.89 20.71 -24.24
N SER A 58 -11.08 20.90 -23.64
CA SER A 58 -12.11 21.80 -24.18
C SER A 58 -11.77 23.24 -23.83
N SER A 59 -11.21 23.98 -24.78
CA SER A 59 -10.82 25.40 -24.66
C SER A 59 -11.99 26.37 -24.31
N SER A 60 -13.21 25.87 -24.25
CA SER A 60 -14.44 26.66 -23.98
C SER A 60 -14.71 26.92 -22.49
N LEU A 61 -14.04 26.22 -21.58
CA LEU A 61 -14.20 26.43 -20.14
C LEU A 61 -12.93 27.09 -19.58
N SER A 62 -12.98 28.42 -19.45
CA SER A 62 -12.06 29.15 -18.57
C SER A 62 -12.38 28.72 -17.13
N PHE A 63 -11.72 27.63 -16.67
CA PHE A 63 -11.78 27.27 -15.25
C PHE A 63 -11.20 28.44 -14.45
N GLY A 64 -12.05 29.18 -13.75
CA GLY A 64 -11.58 30.10 -12.72
C GLY A 64 -10.76 29.32 -11.68
N LEU A 65 -9.76 29.97 -11.09
CA LEU A 65 -8.88 29.39 -10.07
C LEU A 65 -9.68 28.63 -8.98
N GLY A 66 -10.90 29.06 -8.66
CA GLY A 66 -11.76 28.45 -7.66
C GLY A 66 -12.33 27.06 -8.06
N SER A 67 -12.73 26.86 -9.31
CA SER A 67 -13.27 25.58 -9.78
C SER A 67 -12.17 24.52 -9.94
N ALA A 68 -10.98 24.93 -10.38
CA ALA A 68 -9.82 24.03 -10.44
C ALA A 68 -9.38 23.60 -9.03
N ALA A 69 -9.34 24.51 -8.07
CA ALA A 69 -9.01 24.20 -6.68
C ALA A 69 -10.03 23.23 -6.04
N LEU A 70 -11.32 23.43 -6.30
CA LEU A 70 -12.37 22.54 -5.79
C LEU A 70 -12.24 21.12 -6.36
N LEU A 71 -11.97 20.97 -7.66
CA LEU A 71 -11.75 19.65 -8.29
C LEU A 71 -10.52 18.95 -7.72
N ILE A 72 -9.41 19.68 -7.54
CA ILE A 72 -8.19 19.13 -6.93
C ILE A 72 -8.50 18.67 -5.50
N LEU A 73 -9.23 19.46 -4.71
CA LEU A 73 -9.63 19.10 -3.35
C LEU A 73 -10.47 17.81 -3.33
N VAL A 74 -11.47 17.70 -4.21
CA VAL A 74 -12.30 16.49 -4.34
C VAL A 74 -11.47 15.27 -4.69
N LEU A 75 -10.51 15.40 -5.63
CA LEU A 75 -9.60 14.30 -5.99
C LEU A 75 -8.68 13.90 -4.84
N LEU A 76 -8.15 14.87 -4.09
CA LEU A 76 -7.31 14.59 -2.92
C LEU A 76 -8.11 13.84 -1.85
N LEU A 77 -9.34 14.27 -1.54
CA LEU A 77 -10.21 13.59 -0.60
C LEU A 77 -10.56 12.18 -1.06
N LEU A 78 -10.94 12.01 -2.34
CA LEU A 78 -11.27 10.71 -2.90
C LEU A 78 -10.04 9.77 -2.89
N SER A 79 -8.88 10.27 -3.26
CA SER A 79 -7.61 9.52 -3.23
C SER A 79 -7.23 9.11 -1.81
N PHE A 80 -7.47 9.98 -0.84
CA PHE A 80 -7.24 9.67 0.57
C PHE A 80 -8.17 8.53 1.06
N PHE A 81 -9.46 8.61 0.77
CA PHE A 81 -10.39 7.52 1.09
C PHE A 81 -10.04 6.22 0.37
N LEU A 82 -9.70 6.29 -0.91
CA LEU A 82 -9.24 5.13 -1.67
C LEU A 82 -8.03 4.47 -1.00
N MET A 83 -7.04 5.27 -0.61
CA MET A 83 -5.85 4.77 0.08
C MET A 83 -6.21 4.03 1.38
N LEU A 84 -7.15 4.55 2.18
CA LEU A 84 -7.60 3.89 3.41
C LEU A 84 -8.21 2.51 3.13
N PHE A 85 -9.09 2.40 2.13
CA PHE A 85 -9.70 1.12 1.77
C PHE A 85 -8.67 0.12 1.25
N VAL A 86 -7.79 0.56 0.36
CA VAL A 86 -6.71 -0.26 -0.22
C VAL A 86 -5.80 -0.83 0.87
N ILE A 87 -5.43 -0.01 1.85
CA ILE A 87 -4.54 -0.41 2.94
C ILE A 87 -5.27 -1.31 3.95
N CYS A 88 -6.52 -1.00 4.29
CA CYS A 88 -7.30 -1.79 5.24
C CYS A 88 -7.70 -3.16 4.70
N PHE A 89 -7.84 -3.33 3.37
CA PHE A 89 -8.30 -4.57 2.77
C PHE A 89 -7.40 -5.78 3.10
N PRO A 90 -6.07 -5.76 2.87
CA PRO A 90 -5.22 -6.91 3.20
C PRO A 90 -5.23 -7.24 4.69
N ILE A 91 -5.33 -6.22 5.55
CA ILE A 91 -5.40 -6.39 7.00
C ILE A 91 -6.70 -7.08 7.39
N ALA A 92 -7.84 -6.60 6.87
CA ALA A 92 -9.15 -7.20 7.12
C ALA A 92 -9.23 -8.65 6.61
N TYR A 93 -8.72 -8.89 5.39
CA TYR A 93 -8.69 -10.22 4.80
C TYR A 93 -7.85 -11.20 5.63
N THR A 94 -6.66 -10.80 6.07
CA THR A 94 -5.80 -11.66 6.90
C THR A 94 -6.37 -11.90 8.29
N GLN A 95 -7.06 -10.93 8.92
CA GLN A 95 -7.76 -11.15 10.18
C GLN A 95 -8.86 -12.19 10.06
N LEU A 96 -9.63 -12.18 8.96
CA LEU A 96 -10.68 -13.18 8.72
C LEU A 96 -10.09 -14.57 8.49
N LEU A 97 -8.94 -14.68 7.83
CA LEU A 97 -8.21 -15.95 7.69
C LEU A 97 -7.63 -16.43 9.02
N GLU A 98 -7.19 -15.54 9.88
CA GLU A 98 -6.65 -15.83 11.21
C GLU A 98 -7.74 -16.40 12.14
N GLU A 99 -8.97 -15.84 12.07
CA GLU A 99 -10.13 -16.33 12.82
C GLU A 99 -10.63 -17.70 12.31
N ALA A 100 -10.41 -18.03 11.03
CA ALA A 100 -10.84 -19.28 10.42
C ALA A 100 -9.79 -19.79 9.40
N PRO A 101 -8.69 -20.40 9.88
CA PRO A 101 -7.52 -20.76 9.04
C PRO A 101 -7.80 -21.73 7.88
N TYR A 102 -8.85 -22.55 8.00
CA TYR A 102 -9.23 -23.53 6.96
C TYR A 102 -10.16 -22.97 5.90
N ARG A 103 -10.61 -21.74 6.06
CA ARG A 103 -11.59 -21.11 5.18
C ARG A 103 -10.90 -20.52 3.96
N THR A 104 -11.42 -20.82 2.77
CA THR A 104 -10.94 -20.29 1.49
C THR A 104 -11.94 -19.38 0.78
N ASP A 105 -13.16 -19.25 1.33
CA ASP A 105 -14.34 -18.61 0.73
C ASP A 105 -14.78 -17.37 1.50
N ILE A 106 -13.84 -16.47 1.80
CA ILE A 106 -14.15 -15.18 2.43
C ILE A 106 -14.96 -14.34 1.45
N SER A 107 -16.07 -13.75 1.90
CA SER A 107 -16.92 -12.91 1.08
C SER A 107 -16.53 -11.43 1.13
N ALA A 108 -16.81 -10.68 0.04
CA ALA A 108 -16.58 -9.24 -0.03
C ALA A 108 -17.33 -8.47 1.07
N LYS A 109 -18.52 -8.95 1.46
CA LYS A 109 -19.32 -8.32 2.52
C LYS A 109 -18.63 -8.42 3.88
N GLU A 110 -18.11 -9.59 4.26
CA GLU A 110 -17.40 -9.78 5.52
C GLU A 110 -16.14 -8.89 5.59
N ILE A 111 -15.40 -8.82 4.48
CA ILE A 111 -14.24 -7.94 4.39
C ILE A 111 -14.65 -6.47 4.54
N PHE A 112 -15.71 -6.04 3.84
CA PHE A 112 -16.20 -4.68 3.92
C PHE A 112 -16.67 -4.31 5.33
N ASP A 113 -17.40 -5.21 6.00
CA ASP A 113 -17.86 -5.01 7.38
C ASP A 113 -16.67 -4.86 8.34
N ARG A 114 -15.60 -5.65 8.13
CA ARG A 114 -14.36 -5.56 8.91
C ARG A 114 -13.62 -4.25 8.64
N ILE A 115 -13.49 -3.84 7.38
CA ILE A 115 -12.88 -2.55 7.00
C ILE A 115 -13.63 -1.39 7.65
N ARG A 116 -14.97 -1.39 7.61
CA ARG A 116 -15.80 -0.34 8.20
C ARG A 116 -15.49 -0.10 9.69
N VAL A 117 -15.22 -1.16 10.45
CA VAL A 117 -14.84 -1.05 11.86
C VAL A 117 -13.43 -0.46 12.03
N MET A 118 -12.53 -0.73 11.07
CA MET A 118 -11.14 -0.25 11.11
C MET A 118 -10.98 1.19 10.60
N LEU A 119 -11.88 1.65 9.71
CA LEU A 119 -11.78 2.95 9.03
C LEU A 119 -11.57 4.15 9.97
N PRO A 120 -12.30 4.31 11.10
CA PRO A 120 -12.09 5.46 11.98
C PRO A 120 -10.65 5.51 12.53
N ARG A 121 -10.09 4.36 12.91
CA ARG A 121 -8.70 4.29 13.37
C ARG A 121 -7.72 4.55 12.24
N ALA A 122 -7.94 3.98 11.06
CA ALA A 122 -7.12 4.20 9.88
C ALA A 122 -7.11 5.68 9.47
N PHE A 123 -8.27 6.34 9.52
CA PHE A 123 -8.39 7.77 9.26
C PHE A 123 -7.59 8.59 10.29
N THR A 124 -7.79 8.33 11.58
CA THR A 124 -7.05 9.02 12.66
C THR A 124 -5.55 8.80 12.53
N PHE A 125 -5.12 7.57 12.24
CA PHE A 125 -3.71 7.26 11.98
C PHE A 125 -3.15 8.09 10.82
N GLY A 126 -3.83 8.07 9.67
CA GLY A 126 -3.40 8.81 8.48
C GLY A 126 -3.33 10.31 8.74
N PHE A 127 -4.37 10.87 9.39
CA PHE A 127 -4.43 12.29 9.70
C PHE A 127 -3.29 12.73 10.64
N ILE A 128 -3.10 12.04 11.76
CA ILE A 128 -2.03 12.37 12.73
C ILE A 128 -0.65 12.17 12.09
N SER A 129 -0.47 11.08 11.33
CA SER A 129 0.82 10.75 10.71
C SER A 129 1.26 11.78 9.66
N ILE A 130 0.34 12.49 9.01
CA ILE A 130 0.69 13.60 8.11
C ILE A 130 1.49 14.67 8.87
N PHE A 131 1.04 15.04 10.07
CA PHE A 131 1.68 16.10 10.85
C PHE A 131 2.91 15.60 11.60
N VAL A 132 2.83 14.43 12.23
CA VAL A 132 3.90 13.91 13.12
C VAL A 132 5.06 13.33 12.33
N ILE A 133 4.78 12.71 11.19
CA ILE A 133 5.79 12.00 10.38
C ILE A 133 5.96 12.66 9.01
N GLY A 134 4.86 12.93 8.31
CA GLY A 134 4.88 13.40 6.93
C GLY A 134 5.56 14.74 6.76
N ILE A 135 5.20 15.75 7.58
CA ILE A 135 5.81 17.07 7.51
C ILE A 135 7.31 17.02 7.86
N PRO A 136 7.76 16.43 8.99
CA PRO A 136 9.19 16.26 9.26
C PRO A 136 9.95 15.53 8.16
N TYR A 137 9.37 14.46 7.62
CA TYR A 137 9.97 13.71 6.52
C TYR A 137 10.15 14.55 5.25
N MET A 138 9.17 15.37 4.90
CA MET A 138 9.30 16.31 3.78
C MET A 138 10.46 17.30 3.96
N PHE A 139 10.67 17.82 5.17
CA PHE A 139 11.83 18.69 5.45
C PHE A 139 13.15 17.94 5.32
N ILE A 140 13.22 16.70 5.79
CA ILE A 140 14.41 15.85 5.63
C ILE A 140 14.69 15.61 4.15
N LEU A 141 13.68 15.21 3.36
CA LEU A 141 13.82 15.02 1.91
C LEU A 141 14.26 16.28 1.20
N TRP A 142 13.70 17.43 1.56
CA TRP A 142 14.10 18.72 1.00
C TRP A 142 15.56 19.06 1.31
N GLY A 143 16.01 18.78 2.55
CA GLY A 143 17.41 18.94 2.95
C GLY A 143 18.33 18.03 2.13
N VAL A 144 18.00 16.74 2.01
CA VAL A 144 18.74 15.76 1.18
C VAL A 144 18.83 16.23 -0.27
N PHE A 145 17.70 16.65 -0.85
CA PHE A 145 17.65 17.17 -2.21
C PHE A 145 18.58 18.42 -2.39
N ARG A 146 18.58 19.32 -1.42
CA ARG A 146 19.44 20.52 -1.45
C ARG A 146 20.93 20.14 -1.43
N VAL A 147 21.30 19.18 -0.57
CA VAL A 147 22.72 18.75 -0.42
C VAL A 147 23.18 17.96 -1.63
N LEU A 148 22.34 17.06 -2.17
CA LEU A 148 22.71 16.14 -3.24
C LEU A 148 22.30 16.63 -4.65
N ARG A 149 21.93 17.90 -4.80
CA ARG A 149 21.42 18.46 -6.06
C ARG A 149 22.36 18.25 -7.28
N GLY A 150 23.67 18.19 -7.05
CA GLY A 150 24.67 17.98 -8.10
C GLY A 150 24.95 16.52 -8.42
N GLU A 151 24.43 15.57 -7.63
CA GLU A 151 24.76 14.16 -7.68
C GLU A 151 23.51 13.29 -7.90
N PRO A 152 22.97 13.20 -9.14
CA PRO A 152 21.69 12.57 -9.39
C PRO A 152 21.65 11.08 -9.01
N VAL A 153 22.74 10.34 -9.21
CA VAL A 153 22.82 8.91 -8.86
C VAL A 153 22.75 8.73 -7.33
N LEU A 154 23.53 9.53 -6.59
CA LEU A 154 23.54 9.46 -5.14
C LEU A 154 22.18 9.90 -4.56
N LEU A 155 21.57 10.93 -5.12
CA LEU A 155 20.24 11.37 -4.75
C LEU A 155 19.20 10.27 -4.95
N GLN A 156 19.27 9.53 -6.07
CA GLN A 156 18.35 8.42 -6.35
C GLN A 156 18.54 7.26 -5.37
N LEU A 157 19.79 6.90 -5.06
CA LEU A 157 20.09 5.84 -4.09
C LEU A 157 19.61 6.19 -2.68
N VAL A 158 19.92 7.39 -2.20
CA VAL A 158 19.46 7.87 -0.88
C VAL A 158 17.94 7.95 -0.82
N SER A 159 17.30 8.46 -1.87
CA SER A 159 15.82 8.52 -1.93
C SER A 159 15.18 7.13 -1.94
N ALA A 160 15.76 6.15 -2.65
CA ALA A 160 15.29 4.77 -2.64
C ALA A 160 15.42 4.13 -1.25
N PHE A 161 16.54 4.36 -0.57
CA PHE A 161 16.75 3.89 0.80
C PHE A 161 15.73 4.51 1.76
N MET A 162 15.60 5.83 1.73
CA MET A 162 14.68 6.56 2.60
C MET A 162 13.22 6.17 2.36
N SER A 163 12.80 6.02 1.10
CA SER A 163 11.43 5.61 0.76
C SER A 163 11.14 4.19 1.24
N THR A 164 12.08 3.25 1.06
CA THR A 164 11.93 1.87 1.57
C THR A 164 11.81 1.84 3.09
N PHE A 165 12.67 2.61 3.78
CA PHE A 165 12.58 2.74 5.24
C PHE A 165 11.22 3.28 5.67
N MET A 166 10.72 4.33 5.01
CA MET A 166 9.41 4.90 5.34
C MET A 166 8.26 3.92 5.07
N VAL A 167 8.33 3.13 4.00
CA VAL A 167 7.34 2.08 3.72
C VAL A 167 7.34 1.04 4.85
N LEU A 168 8.50 0.51 5.22
CA LEU A 168 8.65 -0.44 6.31
C LEU A 168 8.10 0.15 7.63
N PHE A 169 8.58 1.34 7.99
CA PHE A 169 8.22 2.00 9.23
C PHE A 169 6.72 2.31 9.33
N LEU A 170 6.15 3.00 8.32
CA LEU A 170 4.75 3.41 8.34
C LEU A 170 3.78 2.22 8.29
N GLN A 171 4.11 1.17 7.52
CA GLN A 171 3.23 0.00 7.45
C GLN A 171 3.28 -0.82 8.75
N GLN A 172 4.45 -1.01 9.37
CA GLN A 172 4.54 -1.67 10.68
C GLN A 172 3.83 -0.83 11.76
N PHE A 173 4.04 0.47 11.78
CA PHE A 173 3.36 1.38 12.71
C PHE A 173 1.83 1.31 12.57
N MET A 174 1.33 1.34 11.34
CA MET A 174 -0.09 1.22 11.05
C MET A 174 -0.67 -0.13 11.50
N LEU A 175 0.06 -1.25 11.29
CA LEU A 175 -0.37 -2.56 11.74
C LEU A 175 -0.50 -2.63 13.25
N ILE A 176 0.49 -2.12 14.00
CA ILE A 176 0.45 -2.05 15.46
C ILE A 176 -0.72 -1.17 15.92
N TYR A 177 -0.90 -0.01 15.32
CA TYR A 177 -1.95 0.92 15.70
C TYR A 177 -3.35 0.38 15.40
N ILE A 178 -3.58 -0.17 14.17
CA ILE A 178 -4.91 -0.61 13.73
C ILE A 178 -5.22 -2.02 14.21
N LYS A 179 -4.31 -2.98 13.99
CA LYS A 179 -4.55 -4.40 14.28
C LYS A 179 -4.44 -4.69 15.78
N ASP A 180 -3.40 -4.18 16.45
CA ASP A 180 -3.17 -4.39 17.87
C ASP A 180 -3.95 -3.41 18.75
N LYS A 181 -4.63 -2.43 18.13
CA LYS A 181 -5.47 -1.42 18.80
C LYS A 181 -4.73 -0.59 19.86
N MET A 182 -3.43 -0.41 19.73
CA MET A 182 -2.62 0.42 20.60
C MET A 182 -2.88 1.93 20.34
N ASP A 183 -2.61 2.77 21.34
CA ASP A 183 -2.63 4.23 21.15
C ASP A 183 -1.45 4.69 20.30
N TYR A 184 -1.56 5.90 19.72
CA TYR A 184 -0.63 6.38 18.69
C TYR A 184 0.83 6.42 19.17
N PHE A 185 1.12 7.07 20.30
CA PHE A 185 2.50 7.19 20.79
C PHE A 185 3.09 5.89 21.34
N PRO A 186 2.36 5.07 22.12
CA PRO A 186 2.82 3.73 22.47
C PRO A 186 3.07 2.83 21.26
N ALA A 187 2.23 2.90 20.22
CA ALA A 187 2.45 2.15 18.98
C ALA A 187 3.70 2.66 18.22
N LEU A 188 3.96 3.97 18.25
CA LEU A 188 5.18 4.56 17.69
C LEU A 188 6.44 4.07 18.40
N GLU A 189 6.43 4.02 19.73
CA GLU A 189 7.54 3.48 20.53
C GLU A 189 7.76 1.99 20.22
N LYS A 190 6.67 1.20 20.21
CA LYS A 190 6.73 -0.23 19.90
C LYS A 190 7.35 -0.49 18.53
N VAL A 191 6.94 0.21 17.47
CA VAL A 191 7.51 0.00 16.14
C VAL A 191 8.99 0.32 16.09
N ILE A 192 9.44 1.40 16.74
CA ILE A 192 10.87 1.75 16.80
C ILE A 192 11.66 0.63 17.46
N ASN A 193 11.16 0.05 18.55
CA ASN A 193 11.84 -1.03 19.24
C ASN A 193 11.83 -2.34 18.44
N GLN A 194 10.72 -2.70 17.81
CA GLN A 194 10.61 -3.88 16.94
C GLN A 194 11.51 -3.80 15.71
N LEU A 195 11.70 -2.62 15.12
CA LEU A 195 12.58 -2.45 13.96
C LEU A 195 14.06 -2.57 14.31
N LYS A 196 14.48 -2.42 15.57
CA LYS A 196 15.88 -2.62 15.97
C LYS A 196 16.31 -4.09 15.85
N VAL A 197 15.38 -5.03 16.03
CA VAL A 197 15.64 -6.46 15.97
C VAL A 197 15.49 -6.95 14.52
N GLY A 198 16.53 -7.55 13.96
CA GLY A 198 16.51 -8.08 12.59
C GLY A 198 16.22 -7.02 11.50
N PHE A 199 16.63 -5.78 11.71
CA PHE A 199 16.37 -4.66 10.81
C PHE A 199 16.73 -4.96 9.37
N TRP A 200 17.92 -5.49 9.12
CA TRP A 200 18.42 -5.71 7.75
C TRP A 200 17.62 -6.76 6.99
N ASP A 201 17.12 -7.80 7.65
CA ASP A 201 16.26 -8.80 7.00
C ASP A 201 14.91 -8.18 6.56
N LYS A 202 14.29 -7.41 7.45
CA LYS A 202 13.02 -6.72 7.20
C LYS A 202 13.18 -5.65 6.14
N PHE A 203 14.21 -4.83 6.26
CA PHE A 203 14.52 -3.76 5.32
C PHE A 203 14.87 -4.32 3.94
N GLY A 204 15.76 -5.32 3.88
CA GLY A 204 16.14 -5.98 2.63
C GLY A 204 14.95 -6.62 1.93
N ALA A 205 14.09 -7.36 2.66
CA ALA A 205 12.88 -7.95 2.08
C ALA A 205 11.91 -6.88 1.55
N THR A 206 11.73 -5.78 2.30
CA THR A 206 10.93 -4.63 1.89
C THR A 206 11.51 -3.96 0.64
N PHE A 207 12.84 -3.77 0.59
CA PHE A 207 13.53 -3.16 -0.54
C PHE A 207 13.38 -4.01 -1.82
N VAL A 208 13.66 -5.31 -1.73
CA VAL A 208 13.52 -6.22 -2.88
C VAL A 208 12.07 -6.30 -3.36
N MET A 209 11.11 -6.38 -2.45
CA MET A 209 9.69 -6.35 -2.81
C MET A 209 9.31 -5.03 -3.48
N THR A 210 9.81 -3.89 -3.00
CA THR A 210 9.63 -2.58 -3.64
C THR A 210 10.20 -2.56 -5.06
N LEU A 211 11.37 -3.15 -5.29
CA LEU A 211 11.93 -3.27 -6.64
C LEU A 211 11.08 -4.13 -7.56
N ILE A 212 10.59 -5.28 -7.09
CA ILE A 212 9.70 -6.16 -7.85
C ILE A 212 8.42 -5.42 -8.23
N ILE A 213 7.78 -4.74 -7.27
CA ILE A 213 6.56 -3.97 -7.50
C ILE A 213 6.82 -2.81 -8.46
N SER A 214 7.95 -2.10 -8.30
CA SER A 214 8.32 -1.01 -9.21
C SER A 214 8.53 -1.51 -10.64
N ALA A 215 9.12 -2.68 -10.83
CA ALA A 215 9.26 -3.28 -12.16
C ALA A 215 7.89 -3.63 -12.78
N ILE A 216 7.00 -4.26 -11.99
CA ILE A 216 5.65 -4.62 -12.44
C ILE A 216 4.83 -3.35 -12.78
N THR A 217 4.86 -2.35 -11.91
CA THR A 217 4.11 -1.11 -12.11
C THR A 217 4.68 -0.29 -13.27
N THR A 218 6.00 -0.23 -13.43
CA THR A 218 6.63 0.44 -14.58
C THR A 218 6.20 -0.21 -15.89
N ALA A 219 6.25 -1.54 -15.99
CA ALA A 219 5.77 -2.26 -17.17
C ALA A 219 4.25 -2.03 -17.39
N GLY A 220 3.45 -2.11 -16.33
CA GLY A 220 2.00 -1.90 -16.36
C GLY A 220 1.58 -0.47 -16.70
N VAL A 221 2.43 0.52 -16.48
CA VAL A 221 2.21 1.93 -16.88
C VAL A 221 2.75 2.19 -18.29
N PHE A 222 3.94 1.67 -18.60
CA PHE A 222 4.61 1.91 -19.88
C PHE A 222 3.81 1.36 -21.07
N VAL A 223 3.30 0.14 -20.96
CA VAL A 223 2.53 -0.51 -22.06
C VAL A 223 1.27 0.31 -22.41
N PRO A 224 0.39 0.70 -21.48
CA PRO A 224 -0.73 1.59 -21.77
C PRO A 224 -0.32 2.93 -22.41
N ILE A 225 0.77 3.55 -21.95
CA ILE A 225 1.26 4.81 -22.52
C ILE A 225 1.68 4.62 -23.97
N VAL A 226 2.42 3.55 -24.30
CA VAL A 226 2.83 3.26 -25.69
C VAL A 226 1.60 3.02 -26.56
N ILE A 227 0.62 2.24 -26.11
CA ILE A 227 -0.63 2.00 -26.84
C ILE A 227 -1.34 3.34 -27.13
N TYR A 228 -1.42 4.21 -26.13
CA TYR A 228 -2.04 5.52 -26.27
C TYR A 228 -1.29 6.40 -27.30
N MET A 229 0.04 6.45 -27.22
CA MET A 229 0.85 7.23 -28.17
C MET A 229 0.70 6.74 -29.61
N VAL A 230 0.64 5.41 -29.81
CA VAL A 230 0.39 4.83 -31.15
C VAL A 230 -1.01 5.19 -31.64
N ALA A 231 -2.04 5.07 -30.80
CA ALA A 231 -3.41 5.41 -31.14
C ALA A 231 -3.55 6.90 -31.54
N LEU A 232 -2.91 7.81 -30.78
CA LEU A 232 -2.87 9.24 -31.11
C LEU A 232 -2.15 9.51 -32.42
N GLY A 233 -1.02 8.86 -32.69
CA GLY A 233 -0.30 8.99 -33.95
C GLY A 233 -1.14 8.57 -35.14
N LEU A 234 -1.94 7.50 -35.01
CA LEU A 234 -2.85 7.02 -36.04
C LEU A 234 -4.06 7.94 -36.26
N SER A 235 -4.53 8.62 -35.21
CA SER A 235 -5.67 9.55 -35.29
C SER A 235 -5.30 11.00 -35.61
N GLY A 236 -4.05 11.29 -35.95
CA GLY A 236 -3.58 12.65 -36.25
C GLY A 236 -3.57 13.60 -35.05
N PHE A 237 -3.47 13.06 -33.84
CA PHE A 237 -3.52 13.79 -32.56
C PHE A 237 -4.83 14.54 -32.27
N GLU A 238 -5.91 14.18 -32.97
CA GLU A 238 -7.22 14.79 -32.75
C GLU A 238 -7.87 14.26 -31.43
N ALA A 239 -8.50 15.18 -30.69
CA ALA A 239 -9.28 14.86 -29.52
C ALA A 239 -10.64 14.29 -29.90
N THR A 240 -10.68 12.99 -30.25
CA THR A 240 -11.93 12.29 -30.58
C THR A 240 -12.55 11.64 -29.36
N VAL A 241 -13.85 11.34 -29.42
CA VAL A 241 -14.55 10.56 -28.38
C VAL A 241 -13.86 9.19 -28.17
N GLY A 242 -13.39 8.56 -29.25
CA GLY A 242 -12.66 7.30 -29.21
C GLY A 242 -11.37 7.41 -28.40
N ASN A 243 -10.57 8.45 -28.61
CA ASN A 243 -9.34 8.69 -27.87
C ASN A 243 -9.63 8.93 -26.36
N THR A 244 -10.73 9.61 -26.03
CA THR A 244 -11.15 9.83 -24.64
C THR A 244 -11.52 8.53 -23.94
N ILE A 245 -12.29 7.66 -24.59
CA ILE A 245 -12.64 6.34 -24.05
C ILE A 245 -11.38 5.50 -23.86
N LEU A 246 -10.46 5.52 -24.82
CA LEU A 246 -9.18 4.82 -24.72
C LEU A 246 -8.37 5.28 -23.53
N ILE A 247 -8.22 6.61 -23.33
CA ILE A 247 -7.55 7.16 -22.12
C ILE A 247 -8.18 6.62 -20.84
N PHE A 248 -9.50 6.62 -20.75
CA PHE A 248 -10.21 6.14 -19.58
C PHE A 248 -9.91 4.65 -19.29
N ILE A 249 -9.99 3.80 -20.32
CA ILE A 249 -9.69 2.37 -20.18
C ILE A 249 -8.24 2.15 -19.75
N LEU A 250 -7.28 2.81 -20.40
CA LEU A 250 -5.86 2.68 -20.07
C LEU A 250 -5.56 3.17 -18.65
N LEU A 251 -6.21 4.24 -18.23
CA LEU A 251 -6.10 4.76 -16.87
C LEU A 251 -6.62 3.75 -15.83
N LEU A 252 -7.77 3.12 -16.07
CA LEU A 252 -8.30 2.09 -15.19
C LEU A 252 -7.35 0.89 -15.10
N ILE A 253 -6.72 0.49 -16.20
CA ILE A 253 -5.71 -0.57 -16.22
C ILE A 253 -4.52 -0.18 -15.35
N ILE A 254 -3.98 1.04 -15.54
CA ILE A 254 -2.85 1.55 -14.74
C ILE A 254 -3.20 1.55 -13.25
N ILE A 255 -4.32 2.14 -12.87
CA ILE A 255 -4.79 2.18 -11.47
C ILE A 255 -4.89 0.76 -10.91
N THR A 256 -5.51 -0.16 -11.65
CA THR A 256 -5.67 -1.55 -11.20
C THR A 256 -4.32 -2.23 -11.00
N VAL A 257 -3.38 -2.11 -11.95
CA VAL A 257 -2.05 -2.73 -11.84
C VAL A 257 -1.29 -2.20 -10.63
N VAL A 258 -1.27 -0.88 -10.44
CA VAL A 258 -0.56 -0.23 -9.32
C VAL A 258 -1.11 -0.73 -7.99
N PHE A 259 -2.43 -0.71 -7.82
CA PHE A 259 -3.04 -1.10 -6.55
C PHE A 259 -3.05 -2.61 -6.31
N VAL A 260 -3.17 -3.44 -7.34
CA VAL A 260 -3.02 -4.90 -7.22
C VAL A 260 -1.59 -5.24 -6.79
N ALA A 261 -0.58 -4.63 -7.42
CA ALA A 261 0.81 -4.86 -7.08
C ALA A 261 1.17 -4.41 -5.65
N SER A 262 0.58 -3.30 -5.17
CA SER A 262 0.84 -2.79 -3.82
C SER A 262 0.41 -3.77 -2.71
N ASN A 263 -0.54 -4.68 -2.97
CA ASN A 263 -0.96 -5.68 -1.99
C ASN A 263 0.16 -6.66 -1.62
N PHE A 264 1.10 -6.95 -2.54
CA PHE A 264 2.26 -7.78 -2.22
C PHE A 264 3.15 -7.11 -1.16
N GLN A 265 3.33 -5.79 -1.26
CA GLN A 265 4.08 -5.02 -0.26
C GLN A 265 3.38 -5.04 1.09
N THR A 266 2.09 -4.76 1.12
CA THR A 266 1.31 -4.74 2.37
C THR A 266 1.28 -6.12 3.01
N PHE A 267 1.15 -7.19 2.22
CA PHE A 267 1.15 -8.54 2.75
C PHE A 267 2.52 -8.95 3.30
N LEU A 268 3.62 -8.58 2.64
CA LEU A 268 4.97 -8.74 3.19
C LEU A 268 5.08 -8.10 4.59
N GLN A 269 4.56 -6.88 4.75
CA GLN A 269 4.59 -6.20 6.04
C GLN A 269 3.73 -6.90 7.09
N ILE A 270 2.59 -7.48 6.69
CA ILE A 270 1.76 -8.30 7.56
C ILE A 270 2.53 -9.53 8.05
N LEU A 271 3.31 -10.20 7.17
CA LEU A 271 4.15 -11.35 7.57
C LEU A 271 5.28 -10.95 8.53
N ILE A 272 5.88 -9.77 8.33
CA ILE A 272 6.87 -9.23 9.29
C ILE A 272 6.22 -9.03 10.65
N HIS A 273 5.04 -8.41 10.70
CA HIS A 273 4.30 -8.16 11.94
C HIS A 273 3.92 -9.46 12.68
N PHE A 274 3.48 -10.49 11.96
CA PHE A 274 3.19 -11.80 12.56
C PHE A 274 4.44 -12.49 13.10
N GLY A 275 5.59 -12.34 12.43
CA GLY A 275 6.86 -12.90 12.89
C GLY A 275 7.35 -12.27 14.18
N GLU A 276 7.07 -10.98 14.42
CA GLU A 276 7.38 -10.30 15.69
C GLU A 276 6.53 -10.83 16.85
N LYS A 277 5.25 -11.07 16.61
CA LYS A 277 4.35 -11.64 17.63
C LYS A 277 4.75 -13.05 18.03
N ASP A 278 5.18 -13.89 17.08
CA ASP A 278 5.70 -15.23 17.39
C ASP A 278 6.88 -15.15 18.35
N GLY A 279 7.77 -14.17 18.16
CA GLY A 279 8.87 -13.90 19.08
C GLY A 279 8.43 -13.49 20.47
N GLU A 280 7.45 -12.59 20.59
CA GLU A 280 6.90 -12.16 21.88
C GLU A 280 6.34 -13.35 22.67
N TYR A 281 5.57 -14.25 22.04
CA TYR A 281 5.02 -15.45 22.70
C TYR A 281 6.10 -16.44 23.12
N THR A 282 7.13 -16.66 22.31
CA THR A 282 8.21 -17.59 22.61
C THR A 282 9.01 -17.10 23.82
N ASP A 283 9.34 -15.80 23.86
CA ASP A 283 10.08 -15.17 24.97
C ASP A 283 9.28 -15.24 26.28
N GLU A 284 7.94 -15.05 26.24
CA GLU A 284 7.07 -15.20 27.44
C GLU A 284 7.03 -16.65 27.96
N ILE A 285 6.96 -17.64 27.07
CA ILE A 285 6.96 -19.06 27.45
C ILE A 285 8.31 -19.45 28.07
N ASP A 286 9.42 -18.98 27.51
CA ASP A 286 10.76 -19.23 28.03
C ASP A 286 10.95 -18.62 29.43
N LEU A 287 10.39 -17.41 29.67
CA LEU A 287 10.40 -16.78 30.98
C LEU A 287 9.58 -17.58 32.04
N ILE A 288 8.40 -18.11 31.65
CA ILE A 288 7.59 -18.96 32.54
C ILE A 288 8.32 -20.26 32.85
N GLY A 289 8.99 -20.86 31.84
CA GLY A 289 9.79 -22.07 32.03
C GLY A 289 11.01 -21.90 32.96
N GLN A 290 11.65 -20.73 32.93
CA GLN A 290 12.76 -20.39 33.84
C GLN A 290 12.28 -20.20 35.27
N ASN A 291 11.19 -19.48 35.48
CA ASN A 291 10.60 -19.27 36.79
C ASN A 291 10.12 -20.59 37.45
N ALA A 292 9.66 -21.55 36.65
CA ALA A 292 9.24 -22.88 37.11
C ALA A 292 10.43 -23.80 37.47
N GLN A 293 11.65 -23.47 37.07
CA GLN A 293 12.86 -24.22 37.44
C GLN A 293 13.55 -23.66 38.69
N GLU A 294 13.19 -22.46 39.13
CA GLU A 294 13.72 -21.82 40.35
C GLU A 294 12.85 -22.09 41.62
N GLU A 295 11.66 -22.71 41.48
CA GLU A 295 10.84 -23.24 42.57
C GLU A 295 11.10 -24.75 42.81
#